data_655ea1d67108f28b016be4fe04f7f0ca
#
_entry.id   655ea1d67108f28b016be4fe04f7f0ca
#
_cell.length_a   1.000
_cell.length_b   1.000
_cell.length_c   1.000
_cell.angle_alpha   90.00
_cell.angle_beta   90.00
_cell.angle_gamma   90.00
#
_symmetry.space_group_name_H-M   'P 1'
#
loop_
_entity.id
_entity.type
_entity.pdbx_description
1 polymer ?
#
loop_
_entity_poly.entity_id
_entity_poly.type
_entity_poly.pdbx_seq_one_letter_code
_entity_poly.pdbx_strand_id
1 'polypeptide(L)'
;MNRKQQIKKIADHILKLNLTHPTRVGVSGITASGKTTFANELAEGIKKRGLPVTRASIDDFHNPRAIRYAQGKESARGYYEDAHDYTAFKERLLKPLGPNGNLQYDTISHNLITDIPVHNGQLLAQPNMVLIVDGTFLLKKDVEHLFDYKNFVDTDFEIARKRGAKRETEAFGSYVEAEKMFLNRYHAACKMYIDVHNPKECADAVFRNSDLANPEVIFQERK
;
A
#
# COMPACT_ATOMS: atom_id res chain seq x y z
N MET A 1 3.66 -13.08 -21.08
CA MET A 1 2.24 -12.84 -20.67
C MET A 1 2.03 -11.36 -20.48
N ASN A 2 0.89 -10.81 -20.90
CA ASN A 2 0.62 -9.39 -20.71
C ASN A 2 0.23 -9.06 -19.25
N ARG A 3 0.27 -7.77 -18.89
CA ARG A 3 -0.03 -7.24 -17.55
C ARG A 3 -1.38 -7.75 -16.99
N LYS A 4 -2.44 -7.74 -17.80
CA LYS A 4 -3.77 -8.19 -17.40
C LYS A 4 -3.82 -9.68 -17.03
N GLN A 5 -3.05 -10.51 -17.72
CA GLN A 5 -2.95 -11.94 -17.42
C GLN A 5 -2.18 -12.19 -16.12
N GLN A 6 -1.15 -11.41 -15.82
CA GLN A 6 -0.41 -11.50 -14.56
C GLN A 6 -1.29 -11.12 -13.36
N ILE A 7 -2.03 -10.00 -13.47
CA ILE A 7 -2.96 -9.56 -12.42
C ILE A 7 -4.10 -10.57 -12.22
N LYS A 8 -4.59 -11.17 -13.31
CA LYS A 8 -5.59 -12.25 -13.23
C LYS A 8 -5.11 -13.43 -12.38
N LYS A 9 -3.86 -13.86 -12.53
CA LYS A 9 -3.29 -14.94 -11.71
C LYS A 9 -3.30 -14.59 -10.22
N ILE A 10 -2.91 -13.36 -9.87
CA ILE A 10 -2.93 -12.90 -8.47
C ILE A 10 -4.35 -12.90 -7.92
N ALA A 11 -5.31 -12.37 -8.68
CA ALA A 11 -6.72 -12.41 -8.29
C ALA A 11 -7.21 -13.86 -8.06
N ASP A 12 -6.84 -14.79 -8.94
CA ASP A 12 -7.20 -16.21 -8.80
C ASP A 12 -6.58 -16.85 -7.54
N HIS A 13 -5.36 -16.44 -7.13
CA HIS A 13 -4.74 -16.87 -5.87
C HIS A 13 -5.47 -16.31 -4.64
N ILE A 14 -5.83 -15.02 -4.65
CA ILE A 14 -6.57 -14.38 -3.56
C ILE A 14 -7.92 -15.09 -3.35
N LEU A 15 -8.64 -15.36 -4.42
CA LEU A 15 -9.98 -15.98 -4.35
C LEU A 15 -9.95 -17.42 -3.84
N LYS A 16 -8.82 -18.12 -3.98
CA LYS A 16 -8.65 -19.48 -3.44
C LYS A 16 -8.54 -19.51 -1.91
N LEU A 17 -8.28 -18.38 -1.25
CA LEU A 17 -8.19 -18.33 0.21
C LEU A 17 -9.51 -18.68 0.89
N ASN A 18 -10.65 -18.35 0.28
CA ASN A 18 -12.01 -18.69 0.74
C ASN A 18 -12.20 -18.51 2.26
N LEU A 19 -11.93 -17.30 2.75
CA LEU A 19 -11.97 -16.98 4.18
C LEU A 19 -13.40 -16.74 4.66
N THR A 20 -13.63 -16.92 5.97
CA THR A 20 -14.91 -16.63 6.63
C THR A 20 -15.09 -15.16 7.04
N HIS A 21 -14.10 -14.32 6.78
CA HIS A 21 -14.07 -12.87 7.00
C HIS A 21 -13.62 -12.16 5.73
N PRO A 22 -13.79 -10.83 5.61
CA PRO A 22 -13.29 -10.05 4.48
C PRO A 22 -11.81 -10.31 4.21
N THR A 23 -11.45 -10.64 2.97
CA THR A 23 -10.05 -10.92 2.63
C THR A 23 -9.26 -9.61 2.58
N ARG A 24 -8.26 -9.45 3.45
CA ARG A 24 -7.42 -8.24 3.56
C ARG A 24 -6.16 -8.42 2.72
N VAL A 25 -6.09 -7.67 1.62
CA VAL A 25 -5.00 -7.71 0.65
C VAL A 25 -4.12 -6.48 0.78
N GLY A 26 -2.85 -6.66 1.14
CA GLY A 26 -1.83 -5.61 1.17
C GLY A 26 -1.10 -5.49 -0.17
N VAL A 27 -0.88 -4.26 -0.63
CA VAL A 27 -0.07 -3.93 -1.82
C VAL A 27 1.00 -2.94 -1.43
N SER A 28 2.19 -3.46 -1.11
CA SER A 28 3.36 -2.67 -0.72
C SER A 28 4.34 -2.48 -1.87
N GLY A 29 5.30 -1.60 -1.68
CA GLY A 29 6.39 -1.31 -2.62
C GLY A 29 6.97 0.07 -2.34
N ILE A 30 8.09 0.42 -2.99
CA ILE A 30 8.72 1.73 -2.82
C ILE A 30 7.86 2.86 -3.37
N THR A 31 8.12 4.10 -2.94
CA THR A 31 7.41 5.29 -3.46
C THR A 31 7.58 5.37 -4.98
N ALA A 32 6.47 5.61 -5.68
CA ALA A 32 6.35 5.64 -7.15
C ALA A 32 6.61 4.29 -7.87
N SER A 33 6.55 3.15 -7.19
CA SER A 33 6.64 1.82 -7.82
C SER A 33 5.43 1.44 -8.68
N GLY A 34 4.31 2.16 -8.59
CA GLY A 34 3.06 1.86 -9.30
C GLY A 34 2.05 1.02 -8.49
N LYS A 35 2.19 0.99 -7.16
CA LYS A 35 1.28 0.28 -6.23
C LYS A 35 -0.18 0.60 -6.47
N THR A 36 -0.54 1.88 -6.49
CA THR A 36 -1.93 2.34 -6.63
C THR A 36 -2.54 1.89 -7.95
N THR A 37 -1.79 1.99 -9.05
CA THR A 37 -2.24 1.47 -10.36
C THR A 37 -2.47 -0.03 -10.31
N PHE A 38 -1.50 -0.79 -9.78
CA PHE A 38 -1.63 -2.25 -9.61
C PHE A 38 -2.83 -2.62 -8.73
N ALA A 39 -3.02 -1.94 -7.59
CA ALA A 39 -4.12 -2.19 -6.68
C ALA A 39 -5.49 -1.90 -7.30
N ASN A 40 -5.60 -0.85 -8.13
CA ASN A 40 -6.81 -0.54 -8.86
C ASN A 40 -7.13 -1.61 -9.93
N GLU A 41 -6.12 -2.04 -10.69
CA GLU A 41 -6.28 -3.10 -11.69
C GLU A 41 -6.67 -4.44 -11.03
N LEU A 42 -6.09 -4.76 -9.87
CA LEU A 42 -6.43 -5.94 -9.09
C LEU A 42 -7.88 -5.87 -8.58
N ALA A 43 -8.30 -4.71 -8.05
CA ALA A 43 -9.67 -4.46 -7.61
C ALA A 43 -10.68 -4.69 -8.73
N GLU A 44 -10.43 -4.12 -9.91
CA GLU A 44 -11.26 -4.33 -11.09
C GLU A 44 -11.28 -5.80 -11.53
N GLY A 45 -10.15 -6.49 -11.44
CA GLY A 45 -10.05 -7.91 -11.73
C GLY A 45 -10.92 -8.77 -10.80
N ILE A 46 -11.01 -8.44 -9.52
CA ILE A 46 -11.82 -9.15 -8.52
C ILE A 46 -13.31 -8.77 -8.65
N LYS A 47 -13.63 -7.48 -8.84
CA LYS A 47 -15.03 -7.04 -9.09
C LYS A 47 -15.67 -7.75 -10.28
N LYS A 48 -14.91 -7.96 -11.36
CA LYS A 48 -15.40 -8.71 -12.55
C LYS A 48 -15.72 -10.17 -12.27
N ARG A 49 -15.33 -10.72 -11.12
CA ARG A 49 -15.69 -12.05 -10.63
C ARG A 49 -16.86 -12.05 -9.66
N GLY A 50 -17.55 -10.91 -9.53
CA GLY A 50 -18.79 -10.77 -8.75
C GLY A 50 -18.57 -10.55 -7.24
N LEU A 51 -17.35 -10.29 -6.78
CA LEU A 51 -17.11 -10.03 -5.37
C LEU A 51 -17.12 -8.52 -5.06
N PRO A 52 -17.67 -8.12 -3.91
CA PRO A 52 -17.56 -6.75 -3.43
C PRO A 52 -16.11 -6.45 -3.09
N VAL A 53 -15.63 -5.26 -3.52
CA VAL A 53 -14.25 -4.81 -3.27
C VAL A 53 -14.26 -3.41 -2.73
N THR A 54 -13.55 -3.22 -1.61
CA THR A 54 -13.23 -1.89 -1.07
C THR A 54 -11.74 -1.59 -1.28
N ARG A 55 -11.45 -0.36 -1.70
CA ARG A 55 -10.10 0.18 -1.80
C ARG A 55 -9.85 1.12 -0.61
N ALA A 56 -8.65 1.01 -0.03
CA ALA A 56 -8.12 1.95 0.95
C ALA A 56 -6.65 2.23 0.67
N SER A 57 -6.12 3.31 1.23
CA SER A 57 -4.69 3.62 1.20
C SER A 57 -4.20 3.92 2.62
N ILE A 58 -2.97 3.53 2.94
CA ILE A 58 -2.37 3.95 4.21
C ILE A 58 -2.17 5.47 4.25
N ASP A 59 -2.12 6.12 3.09
CA ASP A 59 -1.99 7.58 2.99
C ASP A 59 -3.22 8.32 3.56
N ASP A 60 -4.36 7.63 3.71
CA ASP A 60 -5.55 8.16 4.40
C ASP A 60 -5.48 8.00 5.93
N PHE A 61 -4.39 7.41 6.45
CA PHE A 61 -4.09 7.22 7.87
C PHE A 61 -2.78 7.92 8.27
N HIS A 62 -2.54 9.11 7.74
CA HIS A 62 -1.38 9.90 8.15
C HIS A 62 -1.52 10.44 9.57
N ASN A 63 -0.39 10.56 10.26
CA ASN A 63 -0.30 11.39 11.46
C ASN A 63 -0.49 12.87 11.13
N PRO A 64 -0.93 13.71 12.08
CA PRO A 64 -0.94 15.18 11.93
C PRO A 64 0.44 15.73 11.58
N ARG A 65 0.49 16.87 10.89
CA ARG A 65 1.75 17.52 10.45
C ARG A 65 2.75 17.73 11.60
N ALA A 66 2.26 18.06 12.78
CA ALA A 66 3.10 18.24 13.96
C ALA A 66 3.92 17.00 14.30
N ILE A 67 3.35 15.81 14.12
CA ILE A 67 4.02 14.51 14.30
C ILE A 67 4.86 14.17 13.06
N ARG A 68 4.24 14.18 11.87
CA ARG A 68 4.91 13.79 10.61
C ARG A 68 6.19 14.56 10.31
N TYR A 69 6.30 15.79 10.79
CA TYR A 69 7.43 16.67 10.52
C TYR A 69 8.24 17.01 11.76
N ALA A 70 8.02 16.31 12.87
CA ALA A 70 8.79 16.52 14.11
C ALA A 70 10.31 16.36 13.90
N GLN A 71 10.71 15.44 13.02
CA GLN A 71 12.11 15.22 12.63
C GLN A 71 12.56 16.05 11.41
N GLY A 72 11.74 17.01 10.95
CA GLY A 72 11.99 17.85 9.77
C GLY A 72 11.26 17.32 8.51
N LYS A 73 10.82 18.27 7.66
CA LYS A 73 10.05 17.95 6.44
C LYS A 73 10.81 17.09 5.42
N GLU A 74 12.13 17.18 5.39
CA GLU A 74 12.99 16.44 4.47
C GLU A 74 13.57 15.17 5.10
N SER A 75 13.30 14.90 6.38
CA SER A 75 13.81 13.74 7.10
C SER A 75 13.29 12.44 6.49
N ALA A 76 14.19 11.60 5.99
CA ALA A 76 13.88 10.24 5.56
C ALA A 76 13.43 9.38 6.74
N ARG A 77 14.09 9.54 7.91
CA ARG A 77 13.74 8.81 9.14
C ARG A 77 12.35 9.20 9.62
N GLY A 78 12.04 10.52 9.67
CA GLY A 78 10.71 11.00 10.04
C GLY A 78 9.62 10.49 9.08
N TYR A 79 9.90 10.42 7.78
CA TYR A 79 8.97 9.83 6.82
C TYR A 79 8.76 8.33 7.07
N TYR A 80 9.79 7.58 7.43
CA TYR A 80 9.69 6.16 7.73
C TYR A 80 9.00 5.87 9.07
N GLU A 81 9.30 6.66 10.11
CA GLU A 81 8.82 6.42 11.47
C GLU A 81 7.46 7.08 11.74
N ASP A 82 7.28 8.34 11.31
CA ASP A 82 6.22 9.22 11.80
C ASP A 82 5.13 9.53 10.77
N ALA A 83 5.24 9.05 9.51
CA ALA A 83 4.28 9.42 8.48
C ALA A 83 2.85 8.95 8.77
N HIS A 84 2.69 7.73 9.30
CA HIS A 84 1.39 7.07 9.39
C HIS A 84 0.99 6.73 10.82
N ASP A 85 -0.29 6.88 11.14
CA ASP A 85 -0.92 6.40 12.36
C ASP A 85 -1.28 4.91 12.21
N TYR A 86 -0.32 4.05 12.52
CA TYR A 86 -0.52 2.60 12.47
C TYR A 86 -1.52 2.11 13.51
N THR A 87 -1.76 2.85 14.59
CA THR A 87 -2.79 2.50 15.59
C THR A 87 -4.16 2.68 14.98
N ALA A 88 -4.48 3.86 14.44
CA ALA A 88 -5.75 4.08 13.77
C ALA A 88 -5.92 3.12 12.57
N PHE A 89 -4.88 2.89 11.78
CA PHE A 89 -4.91 1.98 10.64
C PHE A 89 -5.27 0.55 11.04
N LYS A 90 -4.67 0.02 12.11
CA LYS A 90 -4.97 -1.32 12.63
C LYS A 90 -6.36 -1.40 13.23
N GLU A 91 -6.69 -0.47 14.16
CA GLU A 91 -7.93 -0.56 14.94
C GLU A 91 -9.18 -0.20 14.13
N ARG A 92 -9.09 0.73 13.19
CA ARG A 92 -10.25 1.23 12.44
C ARG A 92 -10.46 0.56 11.09
N LEU A 93 -9.45 -0.09 10.52
CA LEU A 93 -9.55 -0.74 9.21
C LEU A 93 -9.26 -2.24 9.25
N LEU A 94 -8.06 -2.66 9.70
CA LEU A 94 -7.62 -4.04 9.51
C LEU A 94 -8.24 -5.03 10.48
N LYS A 95 -8.29 -4.71 11.78
CA LYS A 95 -8.84 -5.60 12.81
C LYS A 95 -10.34 -5.83 12.68
N PRO A 96 -11.17 -4.79 12.42
CA PRO A 96 -12.61 -4.97 12.20
C PRO A 96 -12.94 -5.92 11.05
N LEU A 97 -12.08 -6.01 10.05
CA LEU A 97 -12.24 -6.85 8.87
C LEU A 97 -11.48 -8.19 8.96
N GLY A 98 -10.83 -8.46 10.09
CA GLY A 98 -10.12 -9.70 10.34
C GLY A 98 -10.98 -10.80 10.99
N PRO A 99 -10.35 -11.92 11.37
CA PRO A 99 -11.01 -12.98 12.11
C PRO A 99 -11.67 -12.43 13.39
N ASN A 100 -12.94 -12.77 13.60
CA ASN A 100 -13.77 -12.29 14.72
C ASN A 100 -13.98 -10.76 14.79
N GLY A 101 -13.70 -10.02 13.72
CA GLY A 101 -13.97 -8.60 13.61
C GLY A 101 -15.49 -8.33 13.53
N ASN A 102 -15.89 -7.08 13.88
CA ASN A 102 -17.28 -6.66 13.91
C ASN A 102 -17.79 -6.17 12.54
N LEU A 103 -16.96 -6.18 11.51
CA LEU A 103 -17.23 -5.71 10.14
C LEU A 103 -17.47 -4.19 10.01
N GLN A 104 -17.36 -3.41 11.09
CA GLN A 104 -17.53 -1.96 11.07
C GLN A 104 -16.15 -1.29 10.94
N TYR A 105 -15.91 -0.59 9.84
CA TYR A 105 -14.59 -0.08 9.49
C TYR A 105 -14.61 1.32 8.91
N ASP A 106 -13.47 2.00 8.97
CA ASP A 106 -13.21 3.27 8.29
C ASP A 106 -12.10 3.10 7.26
N THR A 107 -12.15 3.85 6.17
CA THR A 107 -11.09 3.88 5.14
C THR A 107 -10.17 5.08 5.27
N ILE A 108 -10.46 6.00 6.19
CA ILE A 108 -9.72 7.23 6.41
C ILE A 108 -9.78 7.61 7.90
N SER A 109 -8.69 8.15 8.45
CA SER A 109 -8.65 8.71 9.80
C SER A 109 -8.24 10.17 9.84
N HIS A 110 -7.56 10.65 8.78
CA HIS A 110 -7.01 12.00 8.74
C HIS A 110 -7.01 12.57 7.34
N ASN A 111 -7.46 13.82 7.19
CA ASN A 111 -7.38 14.52 5.91
C ASN A 111 -6.01 15.19 5.76
N LEU A 112 -5.23 14.71 4.81
CA LEU A 112 -3.86 15.14 4.58
C LEU A 112 -3.74 16.63 4.15
N ILE A 113 -4.76 17.16 3.47
CA ILE A 113 -4.76 18.54 2.94
C ILE A 113 -5.10 19.52 4.06
N THR A 114 -6.20 19.28 4.77
CA THR A 114 -6.69 20.17 5.84
C THR A 114 -6.00 19.95 7.17
N ASP A 115 -5.30 18.81 7.31
CA ASP A 115 -4.63 18.36 8.55
C ASP A 115 -5.60 18.16 9.72
N ILE A 116 -6.82 17.69 9.44
CA ILE A 116 -7.88 17.50 10.40
C ILE A 116 -8.27 16.02 10.50
N PRO A 117 -8.50 15.48 11.71
CA PRO A 117 -9.06 14.13 11.87
C PRO A 117 -10.41 13.99 11.15
N VAL A 118 -10.66 12.81 10.56
CA VAL A 118 -11.89 12.49 9.85
C VAL A 118 -12.71 11.48 10.64
N HIS A 119 -14.00 11.77 10.81
CA HIS A 119 -14.99 10.92 11.48
C HIS A 119 -16.26 10.85 10.61
N ASN A 120 -16.18 10.08 9.51
CA ASN A 120 -17.28 10.01 8.53
C ASN A 120 -18.37 8.97 8.88
N GLY A 121 -18.30 8.36 10.06
CA GLY A 121 -19.12 7.19 10.39
C GLY A 121 -18.56 5.90 9.79
N GLN A 122 -18.83 4.79 10.46
CA GLN A 122 -18.30 3.49 10.06
C GLN A 122 -19.07 2.89 8.88
N LEU A 123 -18.34 2.30 7.96
CA LEU A 123 -18.88 1.45 6.90
C LEU A 123 -19.12 0.05 7.44
N LEU A 124 -20.09 -0.67 6.87
CA LEU A 124 -20.34 -2.07 7.20
C LEU A 124 -19.90 -2.97 6.04
N ALA A 125 -19.01 -3.88 6.32
CA ALA A 125 -18.49 -4.83 5.32
C ALA A 125 -19.43 -6.03 5.13
N GLN A 126 -19.42 -6.58 3.91
CA GLN A 126 -19.96 -7.91 3.64
C GLN A 126 -18.88 -8.96 3.99
N PRO A 127 -19.25 -10.12 4.56
CA PRO A 127 -18.27 -11.16 4.93
C PRO A 127 -17.38 -11.65 3.78
N ASN A 128 -17.89 -11.66 2.55
CA ASN A 128 -17.18 -12.08 1.34
C ASN A 128 -16.47 -10.93 0.61
N MET A 129 -16.39 -9.74 1.22
CA MET A 129 -15.72 -8.59 0.63
C MET A 129 -14.20 -8.80 0.56
N VAL A 130 -13.58 -8.22 -0.46
CA VAL A 130 -12.12 -8.09 -0.53
C VAL A 130 -11.73 -6.65 -0.25
N LEU A 131 -10.97 -6.43 0.81
CA LEU A 131 -10.29 -5.16 1.08
C LEU A 131 -8.94 -5.16 0.38
N ILE A 132 -8.64 -4.16 -0.44
CA ILE A 132 -7.31 -3.96 -1.04
C ILE A 132 -6.74 -2.64 -0.55
N VAL A 133 -5.64 -2.71 0.19
CA VAL A 133 -4.93 -1.55 0.72
C VAL A 133 -3.60 -1.40 0.00
N ASP A 134 -3.33 -0.22 -0.54
CA ASP A 134 -2.00 0.10 -1.04
C ASP A 134 -1.28 1.12 -0.17
N GLY A 135 0.05 1.06 -0.21
CA GLY A 135 0.87 2.04 0.47
C GLY A 135 2.33 1.67 0.62
N THR A 136 3.12 2.67 0.93
CA THR A 136 4.52 2.50 1.32
C THR A 136 4.57 2.05 2.79
N PHE A 137 5.50 1.16 3.14
CA PHE A 137 5.68 0.63 4.52
C PHE A 137 4.55 -0.26 5.07
N LEU A 138 3.68 -0.80 4.21
CA LEU A 138 2.55 -1.65 4.64
C LEU A 138 2.96 -2.97 5.29
N LEU A 139 4.09 -3.55 4.87
CA LEU A 139 4.55 -4.85 5.37
C LEU A 139 5.61 -4.68 6.46
N LYS A 140 5.44 -3.70 7.37
CA LYS A 140 6.19 -3.65 8.62
C LYS A 140 5.82 -4.86 9.49
N LYS A 141 6.78 -5.41 10.23
CA LYS A 141 6.61 -6.64 11.05
C LYS A 141 5.46 -6.61 12.05
N ASP A 142 5.09 -5.41 12.52
CA ASP A 142 3.98 -5.21 13.46
C ASP A 142 2.61 -5.05 12.78
N VAL A 143 2.55 -5.09 11.44
CA VAL A 143 1.32 -4.90 10.65
C VAL A 143 1.10 -6.03 9.65
N GLU A 144 2.16 -6.58 9.07
CA GLU A 144 2.10 -7.51 7.94
C GLU A 144 1.22 -8.75 8.21
N HIS A 145 1.20 -9.23 9.46
CA HIS A 145 0.41 -10.38 9.88
C HIS A 145 -1.11 -10.13 9.88
N LEU A 146 -1.53 -8.87 9.76
CA LEU A 146 -2.95 -8.51 9.64
C LEU A 146 -3.46 -8.60 8.20
N PHE A 147 -2.60 -8.86 7.23
CA PHE A 147 -3.01 -9.11 5.84
C PHE A 147 -3.10 -10.61 5.56
N ASP A 148 -4.17 -11.02 4.89
CA ASP A 148 -4.39 -12.40 4.48
C ASP A 148 -3.66 -12.75 3.18
N TYR A 149 -3.39 -11.71 2.35
CA TYR A 149 -2.59 -11.82 1.15
C TYR A 149 -1.72 -10.57 0.94
N LYS A 150 -0.44 -10.76 0.70
CA LYS A 150 0.56 -9.70 0.62
C LYS A 150 1.18 -9.63 -0.76
N ASN A 151 1.11 -8.48 -1.40
CA ASN A 151 1.77 -8.20 -2.67
C ASN A 151 2.89 -7.18 -2.46
N PHE A 152 4.02 -7.40 -3.09
CA PHE A 152 5.08 -6.40 -3.21
C PHE A 152 5.27 -5.99 -4.67
N VAL A 153 5.05 -4.71 -4.98
CA VAL A 153 5.28 -4.14 -6.31
C VAL A 153 6.74 -3.72 -6.41
N ASP A 154 7.52 -4.58 -7.08
CA ASP A 154 8.96 -4.43 -7.24
C ASP A 154 9.28 -3.60 -8.48
N THR A 155 9.86 -2.43 -8.24
CA THR A 155 10.33 -1.51 -9.28
C THR A 155 11.72 -1.03 -8.90
N ASP A 156 12.61 -0.98 -9.87
CA ASP A 156 13.94 -0.40 -9.69
C ASP A 156 13.87 1.03 -9.16
N PHE A 157 14.77 1.36 -8.21
CA PHE A 157 14.77 2.66 -7.54
C PHE A 157 14.96 3.83 -8.51
N GLU A 158 15.81 3.69 -9.52
CA GLU A 158 16.05 4.74 -10.49
C GLU A 158 14.83 4.96 -11.39
N ILE A 159 14.21 3.87 -11.84
CA ILE A 159 12.98 3.92 -12.64
C ILE A 159 11.84 4.54 -11.83
N ALA A 160 11.64 4.12 -10.58
CA ALA A 160 10.62 4.67 -9.70
C ALA A 160 10.89 6.16 -9.42
N ARG A 161 12.14 6.57 -9.17
CA ARG A 161 12.54 7.97 -8.98
C ARG A 161 12.18 8.83 -10.19
N LYS A 162 12.57 8.40 -11.39
CA LYS A 162 12.26 9.15 -12.62
C LYS A 162 10.75 9.30 -12.85
N ARG A 163 9.96 8.23 -12.61
CA ARG A 163 8.49 8.27 -12.70
C ARG A 163 7.89 9.23 -11.67
N GLY A 164 8.36 9.15 -10.42
CA GLY A 164 7.88 9.97 -9.33
C GLY A 164 8.25 11.44 -9.50
N ALA A 165 9.50 11.76 -9.81
CA ALA A 165 9.96 13.13 -10.03
C ALA A 165 9.21 13.81 -11.19
N LYS A 166 8.95 13.07 -12.28
CA LYS A 166 8.16 13.59 -13.40
C LYS A 166 6.71 13.90 -12.97
N ARG A 167 6.08 13.03 -12.19
CA ARG A 167 4.71 13.21 -11.69
C ARG A 167 4.59 14.40 -10.74
N GLU A 168 5.58 14.60 -9.88
CA GLU A 168 5.55 15.59 -8.81
C GLU A 168 6.26 16.91 -9.17
N THR A 169 6.64 17.11 -10.44
CA THR A 169 7.39 18.29 -10.91
C THR A 169 6.71 19.61 -10.51
N GLU A 170 5.39 19.71 -10.69
CA GLU A 170 4.62 20.91 -10.33
C GLU A 170 4.57 21.11 -8.81
N ALA A 171 4.38 20.06 -8.03
CA ALA A 171 4.28 20.14 -6.58
C ALA A 171 5.58 20.59 -5.91
N PHE A 172 6.74 20.23 -6.52
CA PHE A 172 8.08 20.62 -6.03
C PHE A 172 8.70 21.80 -6.79
N GLY A 173 7.98 22.40 -7.76
CA GLY A 173 8.44 23.54 -8.53
C GLY A 173 9.39 23.21 -9.68
N SER A 174 10.09 22.07 -9.65
CA SER A 174 10.93 21.59 -10.76
C SER A 174 11.16 20.08 -10.68
N TYR A 175 11.56 19.49 -11.82
CA TYR A 175 11.98 18.08 -11.87
C TYR A 175 13.19 17.80 -10.95
N VAL A 176 14.15 18.72 -10.93
CA VAL A 176 15.38 18.57 -10.14
C VAL A 176 15.06 18.53 -8.63
N GLU A 177 14.21 19.44 -8.14
CA GLU A 177 13.81 19.46 -6.72
C GLU A 177 12.94 18.22 -6.39
N ALA A 178 12.05 17.81 -7.28
CA ALA A 178 11.30 16.58 -7.11
C ALA A 178 12.25 15.36 -7.03
N GLU A 179 13.20 15.23 -7.95
CA GLU A 179 14.15 14.11 -7.97
C GLU A 179 15.03 14.08 -6.70
N LYS A 180 15.49 15.24 -6.22
CA LYS A 180 16.23 15.39 -4.97
C LYS A 180 15.40 14.91 -3.78
N MET A 181 14.12 15.28 -3.70
CA MET A 181 13.20 14.83 -2.66
C MET A 181 12.98 13.32 -2.71
N PHE A 182 12.83 12.75 -3.91
CA PHE A 182 12.76 11.29 -4.07
C PHE A 182 14.01 10.59 -3.58
N LEU A 183 15.19 11.09 -3.93
CA LEU A 183 16.46 10.49 -3.55
C LEU A 183 16.69 10.55 -2.03
N ASN A 184 16.57 11.76 -1.45
CA ASN A 184 17.05 12.04 -0.09
C ASN A 184 16.01 11.70 0.99
N ARG A 185 14.73 11.73 0.67
CA ARG A 185 13.65 11.46 1.63
C ARG A 185 12.91 10.17 1.34
N TYR A 186 12.18 10.09 0.23
CA TYR A 186 11.26 8.98 -0.01
C TYR A 186 11.97 7.64 -0.22
N HIS A 187 12.97 7.60 -1.09
CA HIS A 187 13.70 6.37 -1.38
C HIS A 187 14.71 6.01 -0.29
N ALA A 188 15.28 7.00 0.40
CA ALA A 188 16.09 6.74 1.58
C ALA A 188 15.26 6.06 2.68
N ALA A 189 14.04 6.52 2.94
CA ALA A 189 13.11 5.87 3.85
C ALA A 189 12.68 4.47 3.37
N CYS A 190 12.48 4.29 2.05
CA CYS A 190 12.17 2.97 1.48
C CYS A 190 13.33 1.97 1.66
N LYS A 191 14.57 2.42 1.61
CA LYS A 191 15.74 1.57 1.90
C LYS A 191 15.73 1.09 3.35
N MET A 192 15.51 2.01 4.33
CA MET A 192 15.35 1.64 5.75
C MET A 192 14.25 0.59 5.94
N TYR A 193 13.11 0.77 5.28
CA TYR A 193 12.02 -0.20 5.32
C TYR A 193 12.40 -1.57 4.77
N ILE A 194 13.07 -1.61 3.63
CA ILE A 194 13.52 -2.87 3.00
C ILE A 194 14.52 -3.58 3.90
N ASP A 195 15.51 -2.86 4.43
CA ASP A 195 16.58 -3.41 5.24
C ASP A 195 16.07 -4.00 6.57
N VAL A 196 15.06 -3.37 7.19
CA VAL A 196 14.53 -3.80 8.50
C VAL A 196 13.46 -4.89 8.36
N HIS A 197 12.60 -4.80 7.34
CA HIS A 197 11.37 -5.61 7.28
C HIS A 197 11.38 -6.69 6.18
N ASN A 198 12.33 -6.65 5.24
CA ASN A 198 12.43 -7.59 4.11
C ASN A 198 11.07 -7.85 3.41
N PRO A 199 10.33 -6.81 2.97
CA PRO A 199 8.94 -6.93 2.54
C PRO A 199 8.74 -7.83 1.32
N LYS A 200 9.79 -8.07 0.52
CA LYS A 200 9.71 -9.02 -0.59
C LYS A 200 9.63 -10.47 -0.08
N GLU A 201 10.35 -10.80 0.99
CA GLU A 201 10.39 -12.16 1.52
C GLU A 201 9.09 -12.55 2.23
N CYS A 202 8.39 -11.58 2.84
CA CYS A 202 7.11 -11.84 3.49
C CYS A 202 5.90 -11.73 2.55
N ALA A 203 6.09 -11.28 1.30
CA ALA A 203 5.01 -11.17 0.32
C ALA A 203 4.62 -12.54 -0.25
N ASP A 204 3.35 -12.81 -0.46
CA ASP A 204 2.85 -14.01 -1.16
C ASP A 204 3.08 -13.90 -2.69
N ALA A 205 3.12 -12.66 -3.21
CA ALA A 205 3.44 -12.40 -4.61
C ALA A 205 4.30 -11.15 -4.77
N VAL A 206 5.35 -11.27 -5.57
CA VAL A 206 6.19 -10.14 -6.00
C VAL A 206 5.86 -9.81 -7.44
N PHE A 207 5.37 -8.60 -7.69
CA PHE A 207 5.02 -8.12 -9.02
C PHE A 207 6.13 -7.21 -9.56
N ARG A 208 6.95 -7.73 -10.47
CA ARG A 208 8.00 -6.97 -11.16
C ARG A 208 7.39 -5.96 -12.09
N ASN A 209 7.64 -4.67 -11.83
CA ASN A 209 6.99 -3.54 -12.49
C ASN A 209 7.98 -2.50 -13.06
N SER A 210 9.24 -2.85 -13.17
CA SER A 210 10.25 -1.98 -13.79
C SER A 210 9.97 -1.78 -15.27
N ASP A 211 9.68 -2.86 -16.00
CA ASP A 211 9.19 -2.82 -17.38
C ASP A 211 7.66 -2.93 -17.40
N LEU A 212 6.98 -1.84 -17.76
CA LEU A 212 5.51 -1.80 -17.82
C LEU A 212 4.94 -2.62 -18.98
N ALA A 213 5.71 -2.88 -20.03
CA ALA A 213 5.30 -3.68 -21.18
C ALA A 213 5.37 -5.18 -20.88
N ASN A 214 6.34 -5.59 -20.04
CA ASN A 214 6.60 -6.98 -19.71
C ASN A 214 6.64 -7.21 -18.19
N PRO A 215 5.57 -6.93 -17.45
CA PRO A 215 5.53 -7.22 -16.03
C PRO A 215 5.45 -8.72 -15.77
N GLU A 216 5.98 -9.13 -14.63
CA GLU A 216 6.01 -10.54 -14.23
C GLU A 216 5.54 -10.67 -12.77
N VAL A 217 4.76 -11.72 -12.46
CA VAL A 217 4.48 -12.11 -11.08
C VAL A 217 5.27 -13.34 -10.70
N ILE A 218 5.88 -13.28 -9.52
CA ILE A 218 6.55 -14.40 -8.86
C ILE A 218 5.74 -14.71 -7.59
N PHE A 219 5.16 -15.91 -7.54
CA PHE A 219 4.51 -16.39 -6.32
C PHE A 219 5.56 -17.00 -5.39
N GLN A 220 5.43 -16.74 -4.11
CA GLN A 220 6.30 -17.34 -3.10
C GLN A 220 5.58 -18.47 -2.39
N GLU A 221 6.30 -19.54 -2.09
CA GLU A 221 5.78 -20.61 -1.26
C GLU A 221 5.66 -20.09 0.18
N ARG A 222 4.48 -20.23 0.77
CA ARG A 222 4.30 -19.94 2.20
C ARG A 222 5.12 -20.95 2.98
N LYS A 223 6.09 -20.45 3.72
CA LYS A 223 6.85 -21.26 4.70
C LYS A 223 5.99 -21.60 5.91
#